data_6e5a8383f769d9c076344626958ba672
#
_entry.id   6e5a8383f769d9c076344626958ba672
#
_cell.length_a   1.000
_cell.length_b   1.000
_cell.length_c   1.000
_cell.angle_alpha   90.00
_cell.angle_beta   90.00
_cell.angle_gamma   90.00
#
_symmetry.space_group_name_H-M   'P 1'
#
loop_
_entity.id
_entity.type
_entity.pdbx_description
1 polymer ?
#
loop_
_entity_poly.entity_id
_entity_poly.type
_entity_poly.pdbx_seq_one_letter_code
_entity_poly.pdbx_strand_id
1 'polypeptide(L)'
;IIVDGNKTSGIESIIRDLKKHTKITNVVSKAHGKMAWFETPTNLDLYKDIPTKIEGGFETQAGVFSSDGVDPASKLLAHFISQDLSGTGADLGGGWGYLSVKALETNSISELHFVEADLSALNVARNNINDQRVKFYWYDVLKWEAPKLLDFIIMNPPFHYLGRAM
;
A
#
# COMPACT_ATOMS: atom_id res chain seq x y z
N ILE A 1 21.45 -12.58 4.34
CA ILE A 1 20.59 -11.40 4.08
C ILE A 1 21.47 -10.27 3.57
N ILE A 2 20.94 -9.48 2.64
CA ILE A 2 21.53 -8.23 2.17
C ILE A 2 20.53 -7.13 2.44
N VAL A 3 21.00 -6.01 3.02
CA VAL A 3 20.23 -4.77 3.18
C VAL A 3 20.99 -3.62 2.55
N ASP A 4 20.30 -2.79 1.79
CA ASP A 4 20.89 -1.58 1.22
C ASP A 4 19.93 -0.39 1.32
N GLY A 5 20.47 0.80 1.23
CA GLY A 5 19.67 2.01 1.23
C GLY A 5 20.52 3.27 1.19
N ASN A 6 19.87 4.39 0.92
CA ASN A 6 20.52 5.70 0.97
C ASN A 6 20.78 6.10 2.44
N LYS A 7 21.86 6.83 2.69
CA LYS A 7 22.19 7.37 4.02
C LYS A 7 21.08 8.25 4.59
N THR A 8 20.38 8.98 3.74
CA THR A 8 19.22 9.81 4.13
C THR A 8 17.93 9.02 4.36
N SER A 9 17.89 7.75 3.98
CA SER A 9 16.70 6.85 4.13
C SER A 9 16.81 5.92 5.33
N GLY A 10 17.66 6.25 6.31
CA GLY A 10 17.72 5.53 7.58
C GLY A 10 18.55 4.24 7.59
N ILE A 11 19.28 3.89 6.50
CA ILE A 11 20.08 2.65 6.43
C ILE A 11 21.08 2.51 7.59
N GLU A 12 21.63 3.61 8.09
CA GLU A 12 22.56 3.59 9.22
C GLU A 12 21.89 3.17 10.53
N SER A 13 20.65 3.61 10.75
CA SER A 13 19.85 3.18 11.88
C SER A 13 19.52 1.70 11.80
N ILE A 14 19.10 1.21 10.63
CA ILE A 14 18.80 -0.21 10.38
C ILE A 14 20.05 -1.06 10.66
N ILE A 15 21.21 -0.71 10.11
CA ILE A 15 22.46 -1.45 10.32
C ILE A 15 22.87 -1.43 11.81
N ARG A 16 22.70 -0.30 12.50
CA ARG A 16 22.98 -0.19 13.93
C ARG A 16 22.06 -1.07 14.76
N ASP A 17 20.79 -1.15 14.40
CA ASP A 17 19.82 -1.98 15.09
C ASP A 17 20.09 -3.47 14.81
N LEU A 18 20.30 -3.86 13.57
CA LEU A 18 20.65 -5.23 13.20
C LEU A 18 21.90 -5.75 13.95
N LYS A 19 22.90 -4.91 14.22
CA LYS A 19 24.09 -5.28 15.00
C LYS A 19 23.79 -5.74 16.43
N LYS A 20 22.63 -5.41 16.97
CA LYS A 20 22.20 -5.89 18.31
C LYS A 20 21.71 -7.34 18.24
N HIS A 21 21.31 -7.81 17.07
CA HIS A 21 20.64 -9.10 16.87
C HIS A 21 21.46 -10.08 16.05
N THR A 22 22.42 -9.59 15.27
CA THR A 22 23.28 -10.44 14.43
C THR A 22 24.64 -9.82 14.18
N LYS A 23 25.61 -10.65 13.80
CA LYS A 23 26.93 -10.21 13.37
C LYS A 23 26.87 -9.76 11.91
N ILE A 24 27.08 -8.48 11.69
CA ILE A 24 27.22 -7.95 10.33
C ILE A 24 28.57 -8.46 9.73
N THR A 25 28.49 -9.18 8.63
CA THR A 25 29.66 -9.78 7.97
C THR A 25 30.50 -8.70 7.31
N ASN A 26 29.87 -7.76 6.60
CA ASN A 26 30.56 -6.65 5.96
C ASN A 26 29.61 -5.46 5.67
N VAL A 27 30.19 -4.29 5.49
CA VAL A 27 29.50 -3.05 5.12
C VAL A 27 30.28 -2.33 4.02
N VAL A 28 29.60 -1.99 2.94
CA VAL A 28 30.15 -1.17 1.84
C VAL A 28 29.40 0.15 1.78
N SER A 29 30.13 1.24 1.62
CA SER A 29 29.57 2.58 1.42
C SER A 29 30.03 3.12 0.06
N LYS A 30 29.08 3.48 -0.82
CA LYS A 30 29.35 4.05 -2.15
C LYS A 30 28.16 4.90 -2.59
N ALA A 31 28.43 5.97 -3.35
CA ALA A 31 27.42 6.81 -3.99
C ALA A 31 26.27 7.24 -3.05
N HIS A 32 26.62 7.74 -1.86
CA HIS A 32 25.67 8.15 -0.81
C HIS A 32 24.79 7.03 -0.23
N GLY A 33 25.02 5.77 -0.60
CA GLY A 33 24.38 4.59 -0.07
C GLY A 33 25.26 3.78 0.86
N LYS A 34 24.64 2.85 1.57
CA LYS A 34 25.29 1.76 2.31
C LYS A 34 24.64 0.45 1.97
N MET A 35 25.44 -0.60 1.90
CA MET A 35 25.00 -1.99 1.80
C MET A 35 25.67 -2.77 2.92
N ALA A 36 24.91 -3.61 3.59
CA ALA A 36 25.43 -4.56 4.57
C ALA A 36 24.91 -5.96 4.27
N TRP A 37 25.72 -6.98 4.56
CA TRP A 37 25.27 -8.37 4.50
C TRP A 37 25.70 -9.15 5.73
N PHE A 38 24.89 -10.13 6.04
CA PHE A 38 25.01 -10.94 7.24
C PHE A 38 24.31 -12.29 7.07
N GLU A 39 24.67 -13.26 7.90
CA GLU A 39 23.96 -14.53 7.98
C GLU A 39 22.56 -14.32 8.56
N THR A 40 21.59 -15.09 8.07
CA THR A 40 20.22 -15.00 8.58
C THR A 40 20.21 -15.36 10.07
N PRO A 41 19.86 -14.45 10.96
CA PRO A 41 19.75 -14.77 12.38
C PRO A 41 18.58 -15.74 12.62
N THR A 42 18.64 -16.44 13.74
CA THR A 42 17.61 -17.40 14.14
C THR A 42 16.28 -16.77 14.50
N ASN A 43 16.30 -15.49 14.85
CA ASN A 43 15.10 -14.72 15.17
C ASN A 43 15.18 -13.32 14.59
N LEU A 44 14.19 -12.98 13.77
CA LEU A 44 13.93 -11.65 13.21
C LEU A 44 12.49 -11.18 13.49
N ASP A 45 11.88 -11.66 14.58
CA ASP A 45 10.48 -11.35 14.91
C ASP A 45 10.22 -9.84 15.03
N LEU A 46 11.22 -9.05 15.44
CA LEU A 46 11.15 -7.59 15.48
C LEU A 46 10.96 -6.93 14.10
N TYR A 47 11.29 -7.65 13.02
CA TYR A 47 11.16 -7.16 11.65
C TYR A 47 10.01 -7.84 10.90
N LYS A 48 9.20 -8.63 11.60
CA LYS A 48 7.96 -9.15 11.01
C LYS A 48 7.01 -8.00 10.78
N ASP A 49 6.47 -7.97 9.58
CA ASP A 49 5.39 -7.07 9.23
C ASP A 49 4.12 -7.53 9.94
N ILE A 50 3.71 -6.76 10.93
CA ILE A 50 2.49 -7.04 11.71
C ILE A 50 1.45 -6.00 11.30
N PRO A 51 0.30 -6.42 10.77
CA PRO A 51 -0.79 -5.50 10.46
C PRO A 51 -1.16 -4.68 11.69
N THR A 52 -1.30 -3.38 11.50
CA THR A 52 -1.67 -2.41 12.53
C THR A 52 -3.11 -1.98 12.30
N LYS A 53 -3.91 -1.86 13.36
CA LYS A 53 -5.24 -1.29 13.26
C LYS A 53 -5.19 0.22 13.46
N ILE A 54 -5.85 0.94 12.56
CA ILE A 54 -6.01 2.39 12.60
C ILE A 54 -7.45 2.79 12.85
N GLU A 55 -7.71 4.10 12.89
CA GLU A 55 -9.06 4.67 13.05
C GLU A 55 -10.07 4.06 12.06
N GLY A 56 -11.27 3.77 12.54
CA GLY A 56 -12.32 3.13 11.74
C GLY A 56 -12.22 1.60 11.66
N GLY A 57 -11.26 0.98 12.37
CA GLY A 57 -11.09 -0.47 12.42
C GLY A 57 -10.35 -1.07 11.23
N PHE A 58 -9.82 -0.25 10.33
CA PHE A 58 -9.05 -0.70 9.18
C PHE A 58 -7.72 -1.28 9.61
N GLU A 59 -7.27 -2.30 8.88
CA GLU A 59 -5.93 -2.81 8.96
C GLU A 59 -5.02 -2.07 7.97
N THR A 60 -3.78 -1.83 8.38
CA THR A 60 -2.69 -1.35 7.53
C THR A 60 -1.42 -2.09 7.88
N GLN A 61 -0.35 -1.88 7.12
CA GLN A 61 0.96 -2.41 7.46
C GLN A 61 2.07 -1.46 7.03
N ALA A 62 3.26 -1.65 7.60
CA ALA A 62 4.43 -0.86 7.25
C ALA A 62 4.73 -0.96 5.75
N GLY A 63 5.06 0.18 5.13
CA GLY A 63 5.42 0.25 3.72
C GLY A 63 4.26 0.47 2.74
N VAL A 64 3.00 0.27 3.14
CA VAL A 64 1.86 0.66 2.30
C VAL A 64 1.62 2.16 2.39
N PHE A 65 1.00 2.72 1.36
CA PHE A 65 0.64 4.14 1.36
C PHE A 65 -0.28 4.48 2.53
N SER A 66 0.05 5.56 3.26
CA SER A 66 -0.75 6.05 4.39
C SER A 66 -0.98 5.01 5.50
N SER A 67 0.09 4.30 5.88
CA SER A 67 0.05 3.18 6.83
C SER A 67 -0.31 3.58 8.27
N ASP A 68 -0.17 4.86 8.63
CA ASP A 68 -0.40 5.40 9.97
C ASP A 68 -1.78 6.07 10.12
N GLY A 69 -2.57 6.14 9.06
CA GLY A 69 -3.92 6.72 9.09
C GLY A 69 -4.51 6.93 7.72
N VAL A 70 -5.78 7.34 7.67
CA VAL A 70 -6.45 7.63 6.40
C VAL A 70 -5.90 8.92 5.80
N ASP A 71 -5.48 8.85 4.55
CA ASP A 71 -5.01 10.00 3.78
C ASP A 71 -6.09 11.12 3.72
N PRO A 72 -5.72 12.40 3.96
CA PRO A 72 -6.68 13.51 3.95
C PRO A 72 -7.44 13.68 2.63
N ALA A 73 -6.78 13.46 1.48
CA ALA A 73 -7.44 13.54 0.17
C ALA A 73 -8.45 12.41 0.00
N SER A 74 -8.11 11.20 0.45
CA SER A 74 -9.04 10.05 0.47
C SER A 74 -10.23 10.30 1.39
N LYS A 75 -10.02 10.92 2.57
CA LYS A 75 -11.14 11.32 3.46
C LYS A 75 -12.08 12.30 2.78
N LEU A 76 -11.51 13.31 2.11
CA LEU A 76 -12.29 14.30 1.39
C LEU A 76 -13.05 13.67 0.22
N LEU A 77 -12.39 12.85 -0.58
CA LEU A 77 -13.01 12.16 -1.71
C LEU A 77 -14.16 11.25 -1.24
N ALA A 78 -13.96 10.49 -0.17
CA ALA A 78 -14.99 9.62 0.41
C ALA A 78 -16.28 10.37 0.78
N HIS A 79 -16.19 11.64 1.20
CA HIS A 79 -17.34 12.48 1.51
C HIS A 79 -18.24 12.74 0.28
N PHE A 80 -17.65 12.76 -0.91
CA PHE A 80 -18.38 13.01 -2.16
C PHE A 80 -18.82 11.74 -2.88
N ILE A 81 -18.17 10.60 -2.61
CA ILE A 81 -18.40 9.32 -3.34
C ILE A 81 -19.76 8.69 -2.98
N SER A 82 -20.25 8.87 -1.76
CA SER A 82 -21.14 7.87 -1.14
C SER A 82 -22.57 7.83 -1.63
N GLN A 83 -23.07 8.76 -2.45
CA GLN A 83 -24.49 8.81 -2.77
C GLN A 83 -24.86 8.64 -4.25
N ASP A 84 -23.93 8.92 -5.16
CA ASP A 84 -24.24 8.97 -6.59
C ASP A 84 -23.68 7.79 -7.41
N LEU A 85 -22.88 6.91 -6.80
CA LEU A 85 -22.27 5.78 -7.50
C LEU A 85 -23.25 4.62 -7.63
N SER A 86 -23.39 4.10 -8.85
CA SER A 86 -24.22 2.94 -9.12
C SER A 86 -23.64 2.09 -10.27
N GLY A 87 -24.10 0.85 -10.37
CA GLY A 87 -23.66 -0.05 -11.43
C GLY A 87 -22.29 -0.68 -11.18
N THR A 88 -21.47 -0.75 -12.21
CA THR A 88 -20.13 -1.35 -12.17
C THR A 88 -19.05 -0.29 -12.19
N GLY A 89 -18.10 -0.35 -11.26
CA GLY A 89 -17.00 0.61 -11.21
C GLY A 89 -15.64 -0.01 -10.96
N ALA A 90 -14.63 0.86 -10.93
CA ALA A 90 -13.28 0.48 -10.54
C ALA A 90 -12.69 1.45 -9.52
N ASP A 91 -11.91 0.91 -8.56
CA ASP A 91 -11.02 1.65 -7.68
C ASP A 91 -9.59 1.38 -8.16
N LEU A 92 -8.97 2.40 -8.77
CA LEU A 92 -7.68 2.31 -9.41
C LEU A 92 -6.57 2.83 -8.50
N GLY A 93 -5.64 1.95 -8.11
CA GLY A 93 -4.65 2.24 -7.08
C GLY A 93 -5.30 2.31 -5.71
N GLY A 94 -6.14 1.33 -5.38
CA GLY A 94 -7.02 1.34 -4.21
C GLY A 94 -6.30 1.27 -2.85
N GLY A 95 -4.96 1.04 -2.85
CA GLY A 95 -4.18 0.95 -1.64
C GLY A 95 -4.67 -0.16 -0.71
N TRP A 96 -4.90 0.17 0.56
CA TRP A 96 -5.45 -0.76 1.54
C TRP A 96 -6.99 -0.75 1.62
N GLY A 97 -7.68 -0.11 0.66
CA GLY A 97 -9.10 -0.30 0.40
C GLY A 97 -10.06 0.71 1.03
N TYR A 98 -9.58 1.82 1.57
CA TYR A 98 -10.44 2.82 2.25
C TYR A 98 -11.56 3.34 1.36
N LEU A 99 -11.24 3.80 0.14
CA LEU A 99 -12.25 4.37 -0.77
C LEU A 99 -13.25 3.32 -1.24
N SER A 100 -12.80 2.10 -1.50
CA SER A 100 -13.68 0.98 -1.84
C SER A 100 -14.67 0.66 -0.74
N VAL A 101 -14.23 0.60 0.54
CA VAL A 101 -15.13 0.38 1.67
C VAL A 101 -16.17 1.49 1.75
N LYS A 102 -15.76 2.74 1.58
CA LYS A 102 -16.68 3.88 1.58
C LYS A 102 -17.68 3.88 0.42
N ALA A 103 -17.22 3.52 -0.77
CA ALA A 103 -18.09 3.38 -1.93
C ALA A 103 -19.15 2.28 -1.74
N LEU A 104 -18.75 1.16 -1.14
CA LEU A 104 -19.63 -0.01 -0.93
C LEU A 104 -20.67 0.18 0.17
N GLU A 105 -20.63 1.29 0.92
CA GLU A 105 -21.71 1.67 1.85
C GLU A 105 -23.05 1.87 1.10
N THR A 106 -23.02 2.17 -0.20
CA THR A 106 -24.24 2.16 -1.04
C THR A 106 -24.54 0.78 -1.60
N ASN A 107 -25.83 0.45 -1.69
CA ASN A 107 -26.32 -0.78 -2.33
C ASN A 107 -26.47 -0.64 -3.86
N SER A 108 -26.28 0.54 -4.41
CA SER A 108 -26.45 0.83 -5.85
C SER A 108 -25.29 0.30 -6.71
N ILE A 109 -24.13 0.03 -6.09
CA ILE A 109 -22.98 -0.60 -6.76
C ILE A 109 -23.25 -2.10 -6.88
N SER A 110 -23.21 -2.62 -8.10
CA SER A 110 -23.39 -4.03 -8.39
C SER A 110 -22.08 -4.81 -8.47
N GLU A 111 -20.99 -4.16 -8.89
CA GLU A 111 -19.65 -4.75 -8.99
C GLU A 111 -18.58 -3.66 -8.87
N LEU A 112 -17.50 -3.95 -8.14
CA LEU A 112 -16.35 -3.07 -7.99
C LEU A 112 -15.05 -3.82 -8.33
N HIS A 113 -14.32 -3.34 -9.33
CA HIS A 113 -13.01 -3.84 -9.68
C HIS A 113 -11.95 -3.08 -8.88
N PHE A 114 -11.31 -3.76 -7.94
CA PHE A 114 -10.24 -3.21 -7.12
C PHE A 114 -8.88 -3.53 -7.75
N VAL A 115 -8.15 -2.52 -8.21
CA VAL A 115 -6.87 -2.69 -8.92
C VAL A 115 -5.75 -2.06 -8.11
N GLU A 116 -4.75 -2.86 -7.73
CA GLU A 116 -3.61 -2.41 -6.94
C GLU A 116 -2.33 -3.12 -7.38
N ALA A 117 -1.26 -2.36 -7.57
CA ALA A 117 0.04 -2.87 -8.01
C ALA A 117 0.92 -3.35 -6.84
N ASP A 118 0.75 -2.78 -5.66
CA ASP A 118 1.44 -3.22 -4.44
C ASP A 118 0.72 -4.44 -3.85
N LEU A 119 1.40 -5.59 -3.87
CA LEU A 119 0.85 -6.83 -3.33
C LEU A 119 0.57 -6.73 -1.82
N SER A 120 1.40 -5.99 -1.09
CA SER A 120 1.21 -5.79 0.36
C SER A 120 -0.08 -5.02 0.64
N ALA A 121 -0.29 -3.91 -0.07
CA ALA A 121 -1.52 -3.12 0.02
C ALA A 121 -2.75 -3.93 -0.38
N LEU A 122 -2.66 -4.68 -1.49
CA LEU A 122 -3.75 -5.55 -1.96
C LEU A 122 -4.14 -6.63 -0.93
N ASN A 123 -3.15 -7.23 -0.25
CA ASN A 123 -3.43 -8.23 0.78
C ASN A 123 -4.14 -7.60 2.00
N VAL A 124 -3.71 -6.41 2.39
CA VAL A 124 -4.40 -5.64 3.45
C VAL A 124 -5.82 -5.26 3.00
N ALA A 125 -6.00 -4.82 1.76
CA ALA A 125 -7.33 -4.49 1.21
C ALA A 125 -8.29 -5.68 1.28
N ARG A 126 -7.82 -6.90 1.00
CA ARG A 126 -8.64 -8.12 1.11
C ARG A 126 -9.12 -8.40 2.53
N ASN A 127 -8.37 -7.98 3.55
CA ASN A 127 -8.81 -8.08 4.95
C ASN A 127 -9.82 -6.98 5.30
N ASN A 128 -9.64 -5.79 4.74
CA ASN A 128 -10.50 -4.63 5.01
C ASN A 128 -11.84 -4.69 4.28
N ILE A 129 -11.88 -5.31 3.10
CA ILE A 129 -13.05 -5.33 2.22
C ILE A 129 -13.67 -6.73 2.27
N ASN A 130 -14.70 -6.88 3.08
CA ASN A 130 -15.49 -8.12 3.14
C ASN A 130 -16.81 -7.93 2.37
N ASP A 131 -16.73 -7.83 1.03
CA ASP A 131 -17.88 -7.61 0.17
C ASP A 131 -17.77 -8.44 -1.12
N GLN A 132 -18.78 -9.24 -1.41
CA GLN A 132 -18.80 -10.16 -2.56
C GLN A 132 -18.87 -9.43 -3.91
N ARG A 133 -19.24 -8.16 -3.91
CA ARG A 133 -19.27 -7.33 -5.12
C ARG A 133 -17.87 -6.97 -5.62
N VAL A 134 -16.81 -7.17 -4.81
CA VAL A 134 -15.44 -6.76 -5.15
C VAL A 134 -14.68 -7.86 -5.85
N LYS A 135 -14.06 -7.49 -6.96
CA LYS A 135 -13.09 -8.32 -7.69
C LYS A 135 -11.69 -7.69 -7.58
N PHE A 136 -10.77 -8.41 -6.96
CA PHE A 136 -9.41 -7.93 -6.72
C PHE A 136 -8.47 -8.29 -7.85
N TYR A 137 -7.68 -7.30 -8.30
CA TYR A 137 -6.66 -7.44 -9.33
C TYR A 137 -5.31 -6.95 -8.80
N TRP A 138 -4.34 -7.86 -8.75
CA TRP A 138 -2.94 -7.46 -8.56
C TRP A 138 -2.37 -7.08 -9.90
N TYR A 139 -2.43 -5.78 -10.22
CA TYR A 139 -2.13 -5.33 -11.57
C TYR A 139 -1.67 -3.88 -11.62
N ASP A 140 -0.82 -3.56 -12.62
CA ASP A 140 -0.45 -2.19 -12.93
C ASP A 140 -1.64 -1.48 -13.58
N VAL A 141 -2.12 -0.41 -12.95
CA VAL A 141 -3.28 0.38 -13.42
C VAL A 141 -3.12 0.85 -14.86
N LEU A 142 -1.89 1.16 -15.28
CA LEU A 142 -1.60 1.62 -16.66
C LEU A 142 -1.74 0.51 -17.71
N LYS A 143 -1.82 -0.74 -17.30
CA LYS A 143 -1.93 -1.92 -18.17
C LYS A 143 -3.20 -2.71 -17.93
N TRP A 144 -3.96 -2.34 -16.90
CA TRP A 144 -5.20 -3.04 -16.61
C TRP A 144 -6.28 -2.64 -17.61
N GLU A 145 -6.95 -3.64 -18.15
CA GLU A 145 -8.09 -3.46 -19.04
C GLU A 145 -9.36 -3.88 -18.31
N ALA A 146 -10.34 -2.99 -18.30
CA ALA A 146 -11.63 -3.29 -17.68
C ALA A 146 -12.32 -4.42 -18.48
N PRO A 147 -12.84 -5.47 -17.82
CA PRO A 147 -13.48 -6.60 -18.50
C PRO A 147 -14.81 -6.22 -19.14
N LYS A 148 -15.37 -5.08 -18.81
CA LYS A 148 -16.59 -4.49 -19.37
C LYS A 148 -16.58 -2.97 -19.21
N LEU A 149 -17.55 -2.29 -19.80
CA LEU A 149 -17.73 -0.85 -19.60
C LEU A 149 -18.02 -0.57 -18.11
N LEU A 150 -17.39 0.47 -17.62
CA LEU A 150 -17.54 0.96 -16.24
C LEU A 150 -18.50 2.15 -16.23
N ASP A 151 -19.35 2.19 -15.21
CA ASP A 151 -20.25 3.32 -14.95
C ASP A 151 -19.51 4.42 -14.18
N PHE A 152 -18.48 4.05 -13.37
CA PHE A 152 -17.67 5.01 -12.62
C PHE A 152 -16.24 4.51 -12.37
N ILE A 153 -15.36 5.45 -12.05
CA ILE A 153 -13.98 5.18 -11.59
C ILE A 153 -13.74 6.01 -10.32
N ILE A 154 -13.14 5.37 -9.32
CA ILE A 154 -12.58 6.02 -8.13
C ILE A 154 -11.07 5.96 -8.27
N MET A 155 -10.38 7.06 -7.98
CA MET A 155 -8.92 7.12 -7.98
C MET A 155 -8.42 8.25 -7.11
N ASN A 156 -7.43 7.95 -6.24
CA ASN A 156 -6.61 8.94 -5.55
C ASN A 156 -5.13 8.70 -5.91
N PRO A 157 -4.68 9.15 -7.08
CA PRO A 157 -3.34 8.85 -7.57
C PRO A 157 -2.26 9.58 -6.76
N PRO A 158 -1.04 9.02 -6.64
CA PRO A 158 0.06 9.71 -6.01
C PRO A 158 0.47 10.95 -6.82
N PHE A 159 0.55 12.12 -6.18
CA PHE A 159 0.95 13.38 -6.81
C PHE A 159 2.47 13.56 -6.94
N HIS A 160 3.27 12.64 -6.40
CA HIS A 160 4.72 12.75 -6.45
C HIS A 160 5.28 12.00 -7.66
N TYR A 161 5.48 12.72 -8.74
CA TYR A 161 6.38 12.26 -9.78
C TYR A 161 7.80 12.15 -9.21
N LEU A 162 8.43 11.01 -9.37
CA LEU A 162 9.85 10.82 -9.11
C LEU A 162 10.67 11.88 -9.89
N GLY A 163 10.84 13.06 -9.30
CA GLY A 163 11.96 13.95 -9.54
C GLY A 163 12.18 14.53 -10.94
N ARG A 164 11.15 14.87 -11.71
CA ARG A 164 11.29 15.84 -12.81
C ARG A 164 10.11 16.80 -12.82
N ALA A 165 10.35 18.04 -12.34
CA ALA A 165 9.56 19.16 -12.79
C ALA A 165 9.78 19.29 -14.32
N MET A 166 8.69 19.31 -15.08
CA MET A 166 8.72 19.81 -16.46
C MET A 166 8.76 21.32 -16.43
#